data_1d872c598c61c600baf41a6868dc1620
#
_entry.id   1d872c598c61c600baf41a6868dc1620
#
_cell.length_a   1.000
_cell.length_b   1.000
_cell.length_c   1.000
_cell.angle_alpha   90.00
_cell.angle_beta   90.00
_cell.angle_gamma   90.00
#
_symmetry.space_group_name_H-M   'P 1'
#
loop_
_entity.id
_entity.type
_entity.pdbx_description
1 polymer ?
#
loop_
_entity_poly.entity_id
_entity_poly.type
_entity_poly.pdbx_seq_one_letter_code
_entity_poly.pdbx_strand_id
1 'polypeptide(L)'
;MRTLRAVAVWAAIGTLTVAFGVPAIFVAFLPPRGDWFLRFARGWARCVLAVSGVRVEVRHAERLADRRSAVVVANHESFCDIVVLLANLPFQLRFLAKRGVFRVPVLGWSIAAAGFIPVDRGDRARGAATIDAARRILSGGRSVMIFPEETRTRTGELLEFKTGAALLALRSGLPLRPLGLAGTRRVLPPGSLLMTPGRVCLSVGEAIEIAESAGGAGERRALTTRLRDAVDRERREAADALSA
;
A
#
# COMPACT_ATOMS: atom_id res chain seq x y z
N MET A 1 1.79 -22.40 22.95
CA MET A 1 2.94 -21.72 22.36
C MET A 1 2.57 -20.71 21.25
N ARG A 2 1.74 -21.07 20.24
CA ARG A 2 1.36 -20.13 19.13
C ARG A 2 0.60 -18.88 19.61
N THR A 3 -0.35 -19.04 20.51
CA THR A 3 -1.15 -17.93 21.06
C THR A 3 -0.31 -16.97 21.89
N LEU A 4 0.57 -17.49 22.76
CA LEU A 4 1.47 -16.67 23.59
C LEU A 4 2.41 -15.83 22.72
N ARG A 5 2.97 -16.43 21.65
CA ARG A 5 3.77 -15.72 20.68
C ARG A 5 2.97 -14.63 19.95
N ALA A 6 1.72 -14.92 19.54
CA ALA A 6 0.88 -13.92 18.89
C ALA A 6 0.63 -12.72 19.82
N VAL A 7 0.31 -12.95 21.09
CA VAL A 7 0.15 -11.89 22.11
C VAL A 7 1.42 -11.06 22.23
N ALA A 8 2.59 -11.70 22.34
CA ALA A 8 3.86 -10.99 22.44
C ALA A 8 4.16 -10.14 21.19
N VAL A 9 3.90 -10.67 19.99
CA VAL A 9 4.09 -9.94 18.72
C VAL A 9 3.16 -8.73 18.66
N TRP A 10 1.87 -8.88 19.02
CA TRP A 10 0.94 -7.75 19.02
C TRP A 10 1.26 -6.70 20.08
N ALA A 11 1.72 -7.11 21.26
CA ALA A 11 2.22 -6.20 22.29
C ALA A 11 3.44 -5.41 21.77
N ALA A 12 4.39 -6.08 21.13
CA ALA A 12 5.54 -5.43 20.51
C ALA A 12 5.13 -4.46 19.40
N ILE A 13 4.18 -4.85 18.52
CA ILE A 13 3.64 -3.97 17.48
C ILE A 13 2.96 -2.74 18.11
N GLY A 14 2.20 -2.91 19.19
CA GLY A 14 1.58 -1.80 19.92
C GLY A 14 2.63 -0.84 20.46
N THR A 15 3.66 -1.35 21.14
CA THR A 15 4.78 -0.54 21.66
C THR A 15 5.51 0.20 20.54
N LEU A 16 5.84 -0.50 19.42
CA LEU A 16 6.46 0.12 18.26
C LEU A 16 5.57 1.20 17.63
N THR A 17 4.24 0.98 17.60
CA THR A 17 3.30 1.96 17.06
C THR A 17 3.31 3.25 17.89
N VAL A 18 3.42 3.16 19.20
CA VAL A 18 3.57 4.34 20.06
C VAL A 18 4.94 4.98 19.88
N ALA A 19 6.02 4.18 19.93
CA ALA A 19 7.40 4.67 19.88
C ALA A 19 7.73 5.40 18.55
N PHE A 20 7.21 4.91 17.43
CA PHE A 20 7.40 5.55 16.12
C PHE A 20 6.28 6.53 15.75
N GLY A 21 5.04 6.23 16.13
CA GLY A 21 3.87 7.03 15.75
C GLY A 21 3.79 8.36 16.47
N VAL A 22 4.14 8.42 17.76
CA VAL A 22 4.12 9.68 18.51
C VAL A 22 5.13 10.69 17.93
N PRO A 23 6.42 10.37 17.75
CA PRO A 23 7.34 11.31 17.09
C PRO A 23 6.91 11.62 15.65
N ALA A 24 6.35 10.64 14.91
CA ALA A 24 5.88 10.85 13.55
C ALA A 24 4.77 11.89 13.46
N ILE A 25 3.87 12.00 14.46
CA ILE A 25 2.83 13.03 14.52
C ILE A 25 3.48 14.41 14.55
N PHE A 26 4.45 14.62 15.42
CA PHE A 26 5.11 15.94 15.56
C PHE A 26 5.89 16.32 14.30
N VAL A 27 6.69 15.40 13.75
CA VAL A 27 7.48 15.69 12.54
C VAL A 27 6.62 15.82 11.27
N ALA A 28 5.38 15.32 11.27
CA ALA A 28 4.48 15.46 10.12
C ALA A 28 4.11 16.93 9.84
N PHE A 29 4.19 17.80 10.84
CA PHE A 29 3.94 19.24 10.69
C PHE A 29 5.16 20.04 10.23
N LEU A 30 6.37 19.46 10.25
CA LEU A 30 7.58 20.09 9.75
C LEU A 30 7.60 20.11 8.21
N PRO A 31 8.13 21.18 7.57
CA PRO A 31 8.31 21.21 6.13
C PRO A 31 9.36 20.19 5.65
N PRO A 32 9.14 19.55 4.49
CA PRO A 32 7.89 19.47 3.75
C PRO A 32 6.86 18.59 4.47
N ARG A 33 5.68 19.14 4.70
CA ARG A 33 4.66 18.52 5.57
C ARG A 33 4.35 17.07 5.18
N GLY A 34 4.42 16.17 6.17
CA GLY A 34 4.13 14.74 6.03
C GLY A 34 5.25 13.91 5.40
N ASP A 35 6.33 14.50 4.90
CA ASP A 35 7.40 13.72 4.24
C ASP A 35 8.35 13.07 5.25
N TRP A 36 8.62 13.75 6.36
CA TRP A 36 9.40 13.19 7.47
C TRP A 36 8.74 11.97 8.10
N PHE A 37 7.39 11.95 8.12
CA PHE A 37 6.61 10.83 8.61
C PHE A 37 7.06 9.49 8.02
N LEU A 38 7.35 9.43 6.72
CA LEU A 38 7.71 8.15 6.08
C LEU A 38 9.05 7.57 6.56
N ARG A 39 9.95 8.39 7.12
CA ARG A 39 11.16 7.85 7.76
C ARG A 39 10.80 7.03 8.99
N PHE A 40 9.89 7.54 9.83
CA PHE A 40 9.38 6.84 11.00
C PHE A 40 8.53 5.63 10.60
N ALA A 41 7.65 5.79 9.62
CA ALA A 41 6.81 4.70 9.12
C ALA A 41 7.63 3.54 8.54
N ARG A 42 8.72 3.82 7.82
CA ARG A 42 9.66 2.79 7.33
C ARG A 42 10.40 2.12 8.48
N GLY A 43 10.89 2.88 9.45
CA GLY A 43 11.51 2.33 10.66
C GLY A 43 10.57 1.41 11.40
N TRP A 44 9.35 1.87 11.66
CA TRP A 44 8.28 1.09 12.25
C TRP A 44 8.00 -0.20 11.47
N ALA A 45 7.82 -0.10 10.16
CA ALA A 45 7.50 -1.24 9.32
C ALA A 45 8.62 -2.30 9.34
N ARG A 46 9.88 -1.89 9.27
CA ARG A 46 11.04 -2.79 9.37
C ARG A 46 11.11 -3.49 10.72
N CYS A 47 10.87 -2.77 11.83
CA CYS A 47 10.81 -3.37 13.16
C CYS A 47 9.64 -4.34 13.28
N VAL A 48 8.46 -4.01 12.74
CA VAL A 48 7.30 -4.93 12.73
C VAL A 48 7.61 -6.20 11.97
N LEU A 49 8.22 -6.13 10.78
CA LEU A 49 8.64 -7.32 10.02
C LEU A 49 9.63 -8.16 10.82
N ALA A 50 10.62 -7.54 11.46
CA ALA A 50 11.63 -8.22 12.25
C ALA A 50 11.03 -8.96 13.46
N VAL A 51 10.22 -8.27 14.29
CA VAL A 51 9.60 -8.92 15.48
C VAL A 51 8.59 -10.00 15.11
N SER A 52 7.99 -9.89 13.92
CA SER A 52 7.06 -10.89 13.39
C SER A 52 7.80 -12.10 12.78
N GLY A 53 9.11 -12.00 12.53
CA GLY A 53 9.90 -13.02 11.85
C GLY A 53 9.60 -13.13 10.35
N VAL A 54 9.23 -12.02 9.73
CA VAL A 54 8.91 -11.94 8.29
C VAL A 54 10.14 -11.52 7.52
N ARG A 55 10.52 -12.32 6.52
CA ARG A 55 11.59 -12.01 5.58
C ARG A 55 10.98 -11.58 4.26
N VAL A 56 11.42 -10.44 3.74
CA VAL A 56 10.90 -9.89 2.48
C VAL A 56 11.98 -9.99 1.41
N GLU A 57 11.64 -10.62 0.29
CA GLU A 57 12.41 -10.60 -0.94
C GLU A 57 11.80 -9.56 -1.88
N VAL A 58 12.63 -8.72 -2.51
CA VAL A 58 12.16 -7.74 -3.50
C VAL A 58 12.74 -8.10 -4.86
N ARG A 59 11.87 -8.44 -5.80
CA ARG A 59 12.22 -8.71 -7.19
C ARG A 59 12.14 -7.43 -8.00
N HIS A 60 13.04 -7.28 -8.98
CA HIS A 60 13.12 -6.11 -9.86
C HIS A 60 13.26 -4.78 -9.10
N ALA A 61 14.05 -4.79 -8.02
CA ALA A 61 14.28 -3.61 -7.17
C ALA A 61 14.89 -2.42 -7.97
N GLU A 62 15.61 -2.69 -9.07
CA GLU A 62 16.16 -1.69 -9.98
C GLU A 62 15.08 -0.79 -10.59
N ARG A 63 13.87 -1.31 -10.79
CA ARG A 63 12.71 -0.54 -11.29
C ARG A 63 12.22 0.52 -10.29
N LEU A 64 12.67 0.45 -9.02
CA LEU A 64 12.42 1.47 -8.01
C LEU A 64 13.38 2.67 -8.09
N ALA A 65 14.36 2.66 -8.98
CA ALA A 65 15.28 3.78 -9.19
C ALA A 65 14.58 5.02 -9.74
N ASP A 66 13.57 4.84 -10.58
CA ASP A 66 12.68 5.94 -11.01
C ASP A 66 11.85 6.45 -9.84
N ARG A 67 12.16 7.68 -9.40
CA ARG A 67 11.54 8.33 -8.24
C ARG A 67 10.38 9.27 -8.59
N ARG A 68 9.96 9.31 -9.86
CA ARG A 68 8.82 10.13 -10.29
C ARG A 68 7.57 9.73 -9.50
N SER A 69 6.71 10.73 -9.25
CA SER A 69 5.37 10.48 -8.70
C SER A 69 4.61 9.49 -9.58
N ALA A 70 3.90 8.60 -8.96
CA ALA A 70 3.16 7.56 -9.65
C ALA A 70 1.89 7.15 -8.87
N VAL A 71 0.92 6.59 -9.59
CA VAL A 71 -0.15 5.82 -8.99
C VAL A 71 0.37 4.39 -8.81
N VAL A 72 0.71 4.03 -7.58
CA VAL A 72 1.24 2.71 -7.22
C VAL A 72 0.08 1.77 -6.93
N VAL A 73 0.08 0.59 -7.51
CA VAL A 73 -1.04 -0.35 -7.43
C VAL A 73 -0.55 -1.76 -7.14
N ALA A 74 -1.17 -2.43 -6.17
CA ALA A 74 -0.86 -3.81 -5.81
C ALA A 74 -2.12 -4.63 -5.54
N ASN A 75 -2.00 -5.97 -5.58
CA ASN A 75 -2.99 -6.88 -5.01
C ASN A 75 -3.06 -6.73 -3.47
N HIS A 76 -4.17 -7.16 -2.88
CA HIS A 76 -4.40 -7.01 -1.43
C HIS A 76 -4.82 -8.33 -0.78
N GLU A 77 -3.92 -8.93 -0.01
CA GLU A 77 -4.13 -10.22 0.63
C GLU A 77 -4.16 -10.13 2.17
N SER A 78 -3.49 -9.10 2.74
CA SER A 78 -3.24 -9.02 4.18
C SER A 78 -3.05 -7.59 4.67
N PHE A 79 -3.19 -7.35 5.97
CA PHE A 79 -2.66 -6.13 6.58
C PHE A 79 -1.13 -6.05 6.49
N CYS A 80 -0.45 -7.20 6.40
CA CYS A 80 0.99 -7.27 6.23
C CYS A 80 1.46 -6.61 4.92
N ASP A 81 0.61 -6.51 3.88
CA ASP A 81 0.92 -5.84 2.62
C ASP A 81 1.38 -4.39 2.85
N ILE A 82 0.65 -3.66 3.71
CA ILE A 82 0.96 -2.26 4.02
C ILE A 82 2.34 -2.15 4.67
N VAL A 83 2.66 -3.07 5.59
CA VAL A 83 3.95 -3.10 6.29
C VAL A 83 5.09 -3.41 5.32
N VAL A 84 4.90 -4.39 4.42
CA VAL A 84 5.87 -4.76 3.38
C VAL A 84 6.13 -3.57 2.44
N LEU A 85 5.07 -2.92 1.96
CA LEU A 85 5.20 -1.78 1.05
C LEU A 85 5.87 -0.58 1.72
N LEU A 86 5.49 -0.25 2.96
CA LEU A 86 6.13 0.84 3.71
C LEU A 86 7.62 0.57 3.96
N ALA A 87 8.01 -0.67 4.27
CA ALA A 87 9.39 -1.02 4.57
C ALA A 87 10.31 -0.93 3.33
N ASN A 88 9.79 -1.24 2.14
CA ASN A 88 10.59 -1.50 0.95
C ASN A 88 10.45 -0.45 -0.17
N LEU A 89 9.33 0.30 -0.22
CA LEU A 89 9.17 1.32 -1.26
C LEU A 89 9.85 2.64 -0.86
N PRO A 90 10.72 3.16 -1.74
CA PRO A 90 11.51 4.35 -1.43
C PRO A 90 10.79 5.68 -1.70
N PHE A 91 9.56 5.64 -2.25
CA PHE A 91 8.80 6.82 -2.66
C PHE A 91 8.19 7.58 -1.47
N GLN A 92 7.84 8.86 -1.69
CA GLN A 92 6.94 9.60 -0.82
C GLN A 92 5.51 9.12 -1.07
N LEU A 93 5.06 8.16 -0.27
CA LEU A 93 3.85 7.38 -0.52
C LEU A 93 2.71 7.78 0.41
N ARG A 94 1.50 7.94 -0.13
CA ARG A 94 0.27 8.14 0.64
C ARG A 94 -0.73 7.04 0.27
N PHE A 95 -1.26 6.38 1.28
CA PHE A 95 -2.23 5.29 1.08
C PHE A 95 -3.66 5.83 1.10
N LEU A 96 -4.49 5.24 0.27
CA LEU A 96 -5.94 5.28 0.47
C LEU A 96 -6.29 4.25 1.54
N ALA A 97 -6.77 4.71 2.69
CA ALA A 97 -7.04 3.84 3.84
C ALA A 97 -8.50 3.93 4.29
N LYS A 98 -9.06 2.79 4.75
CA LYS A 98 -10.44 2.75 5.27
C LYS A 98 -10.59 3.77 6.41
N ARG A 99 -11.64 4.61 6.36
CA ARG A 99 -11.92 5.65 7.37
C ARG A 99 -11.82 5.15 8.81
N GLY A 100 -12.25 3.90 9.09
CA GLY A 100 -12.16 3.33 10.43
C GLY A 100 -10.73 3.26 11.01
N VAL A 101 -9.69 3.15 10.17
CA VAL A 101 -8.30 3.10 10.62
C VAL A 101 -7.85 4.44 11.24
N PHE A 102 -8.41 5.55 10.78
CA PHE A 102 -8.12 6.89 11.30
C PHE A 102 -8.64 7.12 12.74
N ARG A 103 -9.51 6.21 13.23
CA ARG A 103 -10.01 6.25 14.62
C ARG A 103 -9.11 5.49 15.61
N VAL A 104 -8.14 4.72 15.10
CA VAL A 104 -7.19 3.98 15.96
C VAL A 104 -6.22 4.97 16.59
N PRO A 105 -6.14 5.05 17.92
CA PRO A 105 -5.24 5.97 18.60
C PRO A 105 -3.79 5.81 18.12
N VAL A 106 -3.05 6.90 18.09
CA VAL A 106 -1.68 7.02 17.59
C VAL A 106 -1.55 6.67 16.11
N LEU A 107 -1.90 5.45 15.68
CA LEU A 107 -1.81 5.03 14.28
C LEU A 107 -2.67 5.93 13.38
N GLY A 108 -3.95 6.09 13.72
CA GLY A 108 -4.89 6.90 12.94
C GLY A 108 -4.48 8.37 12.90
N TRP A 109 -4.04 8.93 14.03
CA TRP A 109 -3.58 10.31 14.12
C TRP A 109 -2.30 10.53 13.32
N SER A 110 -1.36 9.58 13.36
CA SER A 110 -0.11 9.70 12.62
C SER A 110 -0.32 9.63 11.09
N ILE A 111 -1.17 8.72 10.59
CA ILE A 111 -1.46 8.64 9.14
C ILE A 111 -2.31 9.84 8.67
N ALA A 112 -3.19 10.39 9.51
CA ALA A 112 -3.92 11.62 9.22
C ALA A 112 -2.97 12.81 9.08
N ALA A 113 -2.06 13.00 10.03
CA ALA A 113 -1.03 14.04 9.99
C ALA A 113 -0.10 13.88 8.78
N ALA A 114 0.15 12.64 8.33
CA ALA A 114 0.93 12.34 7.14
C ALA A 114 0.21 12.61 5.81
N GLY A 115 -1.09 12.95 5.84
CA GLY A 115 -1.88 13.21 4.64
C GLY A 115 -2.34 11.97 3.88
N PHE A 116 -2.54 10.83 4.58
CA PHE A 116 -3.21 9.67 3.99
C PHE A 116 -4.67 10.00 3.71
N ILE A 117 -5.26 9.36 2.71
CA ILE A 117 -6.62 9.68 2.25
C ILE A 117 -7.62 8.70 2.87
N PRO A 118 -8.58 9.19 3.69
CA PRO A 118 -9.65 8.34 4.18
C PRO A 118 -10.64 8.00 3.06
N VAL A 119 -10.95 6.71 2.90
CA VAL A 119 -11.93 6.24 1.93
C VAL A 119 -13.07 5.50 2.61
N ASP A 120 -14.29 5.73 2.12
CA ASP A 120 -15.47 4.96 2.45
C ASP A 120 -15.78 4.06 1.25
N ARG A 121 -15.63 2.75 1.43
CA ARG A 121 -15.86 1.77 0.37
C ARG A 121 -17.33 1.72 0.02
N GLY A 122 -17.64 1.77 -1.28
CA GLY A 122 -19.02 1.73 -1.78
C GLY A 122 -19.72 3.10 -1.86
N ASP A 123 -19.15 4.16 -1.34
CA ASP A 123 -19.71 5.52 -1.45
C ASP A 123 -19.21 6.22 -2.73
N ARG A 124 -20.02 6.11 -3.79
CA ARG A 124 -19.73 6.74 -5.08
C ARG A 124 -19.74 8.27 -5.01
N ALA A 125 -20.55 8.87 -4.13
CA ALA A 125 -20.62 10.32 -4.00
C ALA A 125 -19.30 10.91 -3.48
N ARG A 126 -18.58 10.16 -2.62
CA ARG A 126 -17.28 10.55 -2.09
C ARG A 126 -16.12 10.17 -3.02
N GLY A 127 -16.36 9.34 -4.03
CA GLY A 127 -15.33 8.89 -4.96
C GLY A 127 -14.65 10.04 -5.69
N ALA A 128 -15.41 11.04 -6.15
CA ALA A 128 -14.87 12.23 -6.83
C ALA A 128 -13.92 13.02 -5.91
N ALA A 129 -14.34 13.30 -4.68
CA ALA A 129 -13.52 14.01 -3.70
C ALA A 129 -12.23 13.23 -3.35
N THR A 130 -12.29 11.90 -3.32
CA THR A 130 -11.12 11.04 -3.12
C THR A 130 -10.12 11.16 -4.28
N ILE A 131 -10.60 11.14 -5.53
CA ILE A 131 -9.77 11.35 -6.73
C ILE A 131 -9.11 12.73 -6.71
N ASP A 132 -9.86 13.79 -6.37
CA ASP A 132 -9.31 15.14 -6.32
C ASP A 132 -8.27 15.30 -5.21
N ALA A 133 -8.48 14.68 -4.04
CA ALA A 133 -7.49 14.64 -2.96
C ALA A 133 -6.22 13.89 -3.41
N ALA A 134 -6.36 12.76 -4.09
CA ALA A 134 -5.24 11.99 -4.62
C ALA A 134 -4.46 12.75 -5.69
N ARG A 135 -5.15 13.48 -6.58
CA ARG A 135 -4.50 14.36 -7.59
C ARG A 135 -3.65 15.45 -6.93
N ARG A 136 -4.14 16.10 -5.87
CA ARG A 136 -3.35 17.09 -5.13
C ARG A 136 -2.08 16.50 -4.51
N ILE A 137 -2.12 15.24 -4.06
CA ILE A 137 -0.94 14.53 -3.56
C ILE A 137 0.06 14.30 -4.69
N LEU A 138 -0.41 13.81 -5.83
CA LEU A 138 0.42 13.52 -7.01
C LEU A 138 1.07 14.79 -7.57
N SER A 139 0.32 15.90 -7.70
CA SER A 139 0.85 17.19 -8.16
C SER A 139 1.87 17.80 -7.19
N GLY A 140 1.80 17.42 -5.91
CA GLY A 140 2.80 17.77 -4.90
C GLY A 140 4.06 16.90 -4.91
N GLY A 141 4.32 16.09 -5.95
CA GLY A 141 5.51 15.28 -6.08
C GLY A 141 5.49 13.98 -5.25
N ARG A 142 4.33 13.56 -4.74
CA ARG A 142 4.16 12.35 -3.93
C ARG A 142 3.40 11.29 -4.70
N SER A 143 3.67 10.01 -4.40
CA SER A 143 2.94 8.88 -4.99
C SER A 143 1.73 8.50 -4.15
N VAL A 144 0.72 7.93 -4.80
CA VAL A 144 -0.50 7.43 -4.15
C VAL A 144 -0.56 5.91 -4.31
N MET A 145 -0.75 5.19 -3.18
CA MET A 145 -0.90 3.74 -3.16
C MET A 145 -2.37 3.35 -3.10
N ILE A 146 -2.78 2.49 -4.03
CA ILE A 146 -4.15 2.03 -4.17
C ILE A 146 -4.16 0.49 -4.24
N PHE A 147 -5.05 -0.12 -3.48
CA PHE A 147 -5.46 -1.50 -3.64
C PHE A 147 -6.80 -1.51 -4.40
N PRO A 148 -6.82 -1.78 -5.72
CA PRO A 148 -8.01 -1.58 -6.54
C PRO A 148 -9.11 -2.62 -6.30
N GLU A 149 -8.78 -3.69 -5.58
CA GLU A 149 -9.73 -4.69 -5.11
C GLU A 149 -10.64 -4.17 -3.99
N GLU A 150 -10.27 -3.04 -3.34
CA GLU A 150 -10.96 -2.42 -2.19
C GLU A 150 -11.16 -3.33 -0.97
N THR A 151 -10.87 -4.61 -1.08
CA THR A 151 -10.94 -5.58 0.02
C THR A 151 -9.79 -6.58 -0.11
N ARG A 152 -9.52 -7.35 0.95
CA ARG A 152 -8.51 -8.40 0.93
C ARG A 152 -9.12 -9.70 0.42
N THR A 153 -8.41 -10.37 -0.49
CA THR A 153 -8.81 -11.70 -0.93
C THR A 153 -8.72 -12.71 0.22
N ARG A 154 -9.66 -13.64 0.28
CA ARG A 154 -9.65 -14.75 1.25
C ARG A 154 -9.06 -16.02 0.65
N THR A 155 -9.15 -16.17 -0.66
CA THR A 155 -8.66 -17.37 -1.39
C THR A 155 -7.20 -17.24 -1.82
N GLY A 156 -6.71 -16.01 -2.02
CA GLY A 156 -5.43 -15.70 -2.64
C GLY A 156 -5.55 -15.43 -4.14
N GLU A 157 -6.75 -15.52 -4.70
CA GLU A 157 -7.01 -15.13 -6.07
C GLU A 157 -7.18 -13.62 -6.17
N LEU A 158 -6.77 -13.06 -7.30
CA LEU A 158 -6.90 -11.63 -7.58
C LEU A 158 -8.37 -11.28 -7.84
N LEU A 159 -8.91 -10.37 -7.05
CA LEU A 159 -10.29 -9.91 -7.19
C LEU A 159 -10.45 -8.94 -8.38
N GLU A 160 -11.69 -8.56 -8.65
CA GLU A 160 -12.01 -7.56 -9.66
C GLU A 160 -11.48 -6.18 -9.27
N PHE A 161 -10.81 -5.50 -10.22
CA PHE A 161 -10.30 -4.15 -10.02
C PHE A 161 -11.37 -3.08 -10.26
N LYS A 162 -11.49 -2.16 -9.33
CA LYS A 162 -12.25 -0.93 -9.52
C LYS A 162 -11.46 0.07 -10.36
N THR A 163 -12.19 0.89 -11.12
CA THR A 163 -11.59 1.79 -12.11
C THR A 163 -10.94 3.05 -11.54
N GLY A 164 -10.93 3.22 -10.21
CA GLY A 164 -10.44 4.43 -9.55
C GLY A 164 -8.95 4.72 -9.78
N ALA A 165 -8.11 3.68 -9.79
CA ALA A 165 -6.68 3.83 -10.06
C ALA A 165 -6.41 4.27 -11.50
N ALA A 166 -7.11 3.66 -12.47
CA ALA A 166 -7.03 4.05 -13.88
C ALA A 166 -7.52 5.49 -14.10
N LEU A 167 -8.65 5.87 -13.49
CA LEU A 167 -9.16 7.24 -13.58
C LEU A 167 -8.17 8.26 -13.00
N LEU A 168 -7.55 7.95 -11.87
CA LEU A 168 -6.57 8.83 -11.25
C LEU A 168 -5.34 9.02 -12.16
N ALA A 169 -4.82 7.92 -12.73
CA ALA A 169 -3.69 7.99 -13.65
C ALA A 169 -4.00 8.80 -14.90
N LEU A 170 -5.14 8.55 -15.55
CA LEU A 170 -5.58 9.30 -16.73
C LEU A 170 -5.73 10.79 -16.45
N ARG A 171 -6.33 11.16 -15.32
CA ARG A 171 -6.53 12.57 -14.94
C ARG A 171 -5.28 13.29 -14.44
N SER A 172 -4.22 12.57 -14.12
CA SER A 172 -2.98 13.15 -13.64
C SER A 172 -1.84 13.08 -14.68
N GLY A 173 -1.99 12.31 -15.76
CA GLY A 173 -0.93 12.05 -16.73
C GLY A 173 0.30 11.34 -16.12
N LEU A 174 0.16 10.76 -14.92
CA LEU A 174 1.26 10.12 -14.20
C LEU A 174 1.23 8.60 -14.38
N PRO A 175 2.39 7.95 -14.38
CA PRO A 175 2.47 6.52 -14.63
C PRO A 175 1.76 5.70 -13.56
N LEU A 176 1.23 4.54 -13.99
CA LEU A 176 0.82 3.45 -13.10
C LEU A 176 2.02 2.56 -12.82
N ARG A 177 2.29 2.26 -11.56
CA ARG A 177 3.35 1.34 -11.15
C ARG A 177 2.72 0.08 -10.53
N PRO A 178 2.60 -1.01 -11.31
CA PRO A 178 2.05 -2.26 -10.81
C PRO A 178 3.06 -2.96 -9.90
N LEU A 179 2.57 -3.55 -8.81
CA LEU A 179 3.33 -4.35 -7.86
C LEU A 179 2.57 -5.66 -7.61
N GLY A 180 3.31 -6.74 -7.38
CA GLY A 180 2.78 -8.03 -6.97
C GLY A 180 3.26 -8.41 -5.59
N LEU A 181 2.35 -8.84 -4.72
CA LEU A 181 2.65 -9.36 -3.38
C LEU A 181 2.26 -10.83 -3.29
N ALA A 182 3.12 -11.64 -2.69
CA ALA A 182 2.82 -13.03 -2.35
C ALA A 182 3.34 -13.38 -0.95
N GLY A 183 2.66 -14.32 -0.28
CA GLY A 183 3.06 -14.83 1.04
C GLY A 183 2.47 -14.07 2.22
N THR A 184 2.02 -12.84 2.07
CA THR A 184 1.49 -12.01 3.17
C THR A 184 0.24 -12.62 3.81
N ARG A 185 -0.61 -13.29 3.03
CA ARG A 185 -1.78 -14.03 3.54
C ARG A 185 -1.39 -15.22 4.42
N ARG A 186 -0.28 -15.89 4.14
CA ARG A 186 0.24 -16.98 4.99
C ARG A 186 0.78 -16.44 6.31
N VAL A 187 1.38 -15.25 6.30
CA VAL A 187 1.89 -14.55 7.49
C VAL A 187 0.75 -14.07 8.38
N LEU A 188 -0.22 -13.37 7.82
CA LEU A 188 -1.37 -12.83 8.55
C LEU A 188 -2.65 -12.95 7.69
N PRO A 189 -3.39 -14.06 7.82
CA PRO A 189 -4.63 -14.26 7.07
C PRO A 189 -5.68 -13.17 7.37
N PRO A 190 -6.54 -12.81 6.41
CA PRO A 190 -7.67 -11.90 6.66
C PRO A 190 -8.55 -12.41 7.80
N GLY A 191 -8.84 -11.52 8.77
CA GLY A 191 -9.65 -11.85 9.95
C GLY A 191 -8.90 -12.58 11.06
N SER A 192 -7.64 -12.99 10.86
CA SER A 192 -6.82 -13.61 11.90
C SER A 192 -6.01 -12.56 12.66
N LEU A 193 -5.77 -12.84 13.94
CA LEU A 193 -4.76 -12.17 14.76
C LEU A 193 -3.51 -13.03 14.94
N LEU A 194 -3.49 -14.24 14.39
CA LEU A 194 -2.32 -15.14 14.48
C LEU A 194 -1.32 -14.79 13.38
N MET A 195 -0.31 -14.02 13.76
CA MET A 195 0.80 -13.67 12.88
C MET A 195 1.88 -14.75 12.96
N THR A 196 2.18 -15.38 11.83
CA THR A 196 3.20 -16.45 11.73
C THR A 196 4.44 -15.94 11.00
N PRO A 197 5.66 -16.37 11.38
CA PRO A 197 6.86 -16.09 10.60
C PRO A 197 6.73 -16.66 9.20
N GLY A 198 7.40 -16.03 8.24
CA GLY A 198 7.39 -16.54 6.88
C GLY A 198 8.19 -15.69 5.91
N ARG A 199 8.24 -16.19 4.67
CA ARG A 199 8.79 -15.46 3.53
C ARG A 199 7.66 -14.75 2.81
N VAL A 200 7.94 -13.52 2.36
CA VAL A 200 7.06 -12.69 1.54
C VAL A 200 7.87 -12.19 0.36
N CYS A 201 7.29 -12.17 -0.82
CA CYS A 201 7.91 -11.58 -1.98
C CYS A 201 7.10 -10.37 -2.47
N LEU A 202 7.81 -9.30 -2.82
CA LEU A 202 7.33 -8.11 -3.49
C LEU A 202 7.98 -8.06 -4.88
N SER A 203 7.21 -8.24 -5.95
CA SER A 203 7.67 -8.03 -7.32
C SER A 203 7.29 -6.64 -7.81
N VAL A 204 8.23 -5.95 -8.46
CA VAL A 204 8.06 -4.59 -8.98
C VAL A 204 7.91 -4.65 -10.48
N GLY A 205 6.73 -4.29 -10.99
CA GLY A 205 6.45 -4.27 -12.42
C GLY A 205 7.00 -3.03 -13.13
N GLU A 206 7.02 -3.12 -14.46
CA GLU A 206 7.34 -1.97 -15.31
C GLU A 206 6.25 -0.91 -15.20
N ALA A 207 6.67 0.35 -15.23
CA ALA A 207 5.74 1.47 -15.21
C ALA A 207 4.92 1.51 -16.50
N ILE A 208 3.62 1.72 -16.36
CA ILE A 208 2.71 1.94 -17.49
C ILE A 208 2.59 3.45 -17.66
N GLU A 209 3.23 3.98 -18.70
CA GLU A 209 3.16 5.40 -19.02
C GLU A 209 1.76 5.77 -19.52
N ILE A 210 1.27 6.93 -19.10
CA ILE A 210 -0.10 7.40 -19.33
C ILE A 210 -0.04 8.82 -19.89
N ALA A 211 -0.79 9.06 -20.96
CA ALA A 211 -1.10 10.42 -21.39
C ALA A 211 -2.29 10.96 -20.57
N GLU A 212 -2.24 12.24 -20.21
CA GLU A 212 -3.34 12.89 -19.51
C GLU A 212 -4.59 12.93 -20.37
N SER A 213 -5.73 12.56 -19.80
CA SER A 213 -7.02 12.57 -20.47
C SER A 213 -8.17 12.80 -19.47
N ALA A 214 -9.37 13.07 -20.00
CA ALA A 214 -10.57 13.16 -19.19
C ALA A 214 -10.97 11.84 -18.53
N GLY A 215 -10.43 10.71 -19.00
CA GLY A 215 -10.70 9.38 -18.50
C GLY A 215 -12.12 8.90 -18.83
N GLY A 216 -12.46 8.79 -20.12
CA GLY A 216 -13.73 8.25 -20.59
C GLY A 216 -13.98 6.82 -20.09
N ALA A 217 -15.24 6.38 -20.08
CA ALA A 217 -15.61 5.08 -19.51
C ALA A 217 -14.92 3.88 -20.21
N GLY A 218 -14.76 3.94 -21.52
CA GLY A 218 -14.05 2.93 -22.32
C GLY A 218 -12.56 2.90 -22.00
N GLU A 219 -11.92 4.05 -21.97
CA GLU A 219 -10.50 4.22 -21.66
C GLU A 219 -10.16 3.73 -20.24
N ARG A 220 -10.99 4.08 -19.26
CA ARG A 220 -10.84 3.60 -17.87
C ARG A 220 -10.92 2.07 -17.80
N ARG A 221 -11.89 1.46 -18.50
CA ARG A 221 -12.02 -0.01 -18.50
C ARG A 221 -10.82 -0.67 -19.13
N ALA A 222 -10.40 -0.23 -20.31
CA ALA A 222 -9.25 -0.77 -21.00
C ALA A 222 -7.97 -0.67 -20.16
N LEU A 223 -7.73 0.50 -19.55
CA LEU A 223 -6.57 0.69 -18.68
C LEU A 223 -6.66 -0.15 -17.40
N THR A 224 -7.85 -0.32 -16.81
CA THR A 224 -8.05 -1.18 -15.65
C THR A 224 -7.73 -2.64 -15.95
N THR A 225 -8.14 -3.15 -17.12
CA THR A 225 -7.80 -4.50 -17.56
C THR A 225 -6.29 -4.65 -17.72
N ARG A 226 -5.63 -3.75 -18.46
CA ARG A 226 -4.17 -3.75 -18.63
C ARG A 226 -3.42 -3.71 -17.29
N LEU A 227 -3.89 -2.88 -16.36
CA LEU A 227 -3.31 -2.77 -15.02
C LEU A 227 -3.50 -4.05 -14.21
N ARG A 228 -4.69 -4.66 -14.26
CA ARG A 228 -4.97 -5.93 -13.58
C ARG A 228 -4.06 -7.04 -14.07
N ASP A 229 -3.88 -7.15 -15.39
CA ASP A 229 -3.00 -8.16 -16.01
C ASP A 229 -1.53 -7.93 -15.59
N ALA A 230 -1.09 -6.67 -15.49
CA ALA A 230 0.25 -6.35 -15.03
C ALA A 230 0.44 -6.73 -13.55
N VAL A 231 -0.50 -6.40 -12.66
CA VAL A 231 -0.43 -6.78 -11.24
C VAL A 231 -0.51 -8.30 -11.08
N ASP A 232 -1.33 -9.01 -11.85
CA ASP A 232 -1.42 -10.48 -11.78
C ASP A 232 -0.11 -11.15 -12.21
N ARG A 233 0.56 -10.63 -13.24
CA ARG A 233 1.88 -11.11 -13.67
C ARG A 233 2.88 -10.98 -12.54
N GLU A 234 3.00 -9.80 -11.91
CA GLU A 234 3.92 -9.57 -10.82
C GLU A 234 3.57 -10.41 -9.57
N ARG A 235 2.28 -10.61 -9.29
CA ARG A 235 1.81 -11.48 -8.21
C ARG A 235 2.22 -12.94 -8.43
N ARG A 236 2.10 -13.45 -9.66
CA ARG A 236 2.54 -14.81 -10.02
C ARG A 236 4.05 -14.93 -9.88
N GLU A 237 4.80 -13.98 -10.40
CA GLU A 237 6.26 -13.97 -10.27
C GLU A 237 6.70 -13.95 -8.80
N ALA A 238 6.04 -13.14 -7.96
CA ALA A 238 6.28 -13.14 -6.52
C ALA A 238 5.95 -14.49 -5.87
N ALA A 239 4.91 -15.18 -6.32
CA ALA A 239 4.53 -16.49 -5.81
C ALA A 239 5.53 -17.58 -6.23
N ASP A 240 5.99 -17.56 -7.47
CA ASP A 240 6.99 -18.49 -8.01
C ASP A 240 8.33 -18.35 -7.28
N ALA A 241 8.76 -17.12 -6.96
CA ALA A 241 9.98 -16.87 -6.17
C ALA A 241 9.90 -17.43 -4.74
N LEU A 242 8.70 -17.61 -4.17
CA LEU A 242 8.54 -18.23 -2.86
C LEU A 242 8.51 -19.76 -2.90
N SER A 243 8.31 -20.34 -4.09
CA SER A 243 8.22 -21.77 -4.31
C SER A 243 9.57 -22.38 -4.70
N ALA A 244 10.49 -21.54 -5.17
CA ALA A 244 11.88 -21.87 -5.45
C ALA A 244 12.73 -21.85 -4.17
#